data_9213c9f974a49fe6b202f1c4c01f6810
#
_entry.id   9213c9f974a49fe6b202f1c4c01f6810
#
_cell.length_a   1.000
_cell.length_b   1.000
_cell.length_c   1.000
_cell.angle_alpha   90.00
_cell.angle_beta   90.00
_cell.angle_gamma   90.00
#
_symmetry.space_group_name_H-M   'P 1'
#
loop_
_entity.id
_entity.type
_entity.pdbx_description
1 polymer ?
#
loop_
_entity_poly.entity_id
_entity_poly.type
_entity_poly.pdbx_seq_one_letter_code
_entity_poly.pdbx_strand_id
1 'polypeptide(L)'
;MISRHVARLLTLLCLLLATPSLSMAAESITDSPRRPIRSTDRRLRALLEEGLRISPTLRALVARLHASDVVVYLQCDGPGGPDGRLTFVSSVAGFRYVVVRMGRFARMQQIAMMAHELQHAVEIADTPAIVDGPSLVREYQRIGYVNQRSSLPGVAFDTQAAVRTGEQVLKELMLENASY
;
A
#
# COMPACT_ATOMS: atom_id res chain seq x y z
N MET A 1 -19.53 73.78 -4.09
CA MET A 1 -20.08 73.08 -2.91
C MET A 1 -20.62 71.75 -3.37
N ILE A 2 -19.80 70.68 -3.31
CA ILE A 2 -20.19 69.30 -3.68
C ILE A 2 -20.83 68.70 -2.43
N SER A 3 -22.08 68.30 -2.58
CA SER A 3 -22.95 67.85 -1.49
C SER A 3 -22.39 66.65 -0.77
N ARG A 4 -22.33 66.71 0.58
CA ARG A 4 -21.90 65.67 1.50
C ARG A 4 -22.68 64.34 1.39
N HIS A 5 -23.71 64.31 0.59
CA HIS A 5 -24.56 63.14 0.38
C HIS A 5 -24.01 62.18 -0.73
N VAL A 6 -23.19 62.67 -1.66
CA VAL A 6 -22.60 61.84 -2.70
C VAL A 6 -21.43 60.98 -2.15
N ALA A 7 -20.70 61.53 -1.16
CA ALA A 7 -19.59 60.82 -0.55
C ALA A 7 -20.01 59.61 0.32
N ARG A 8 -21.25 59.63 0.85
CA ARG A 8 -21.77 58.51 1.69
C ARG A 8 -22.38 57.38 0.87
N LEU A 9 -22.79 57.59 -0.36
CA LEU A 9 -23.30 56.54 -1.24
C LEU A 9 -22.15 55.71 -1.89
N LEU A 10 -20.99 56.29 -2.11
CA LEU A 10 -19.84 55.57 -2.66
C LEU A 10 -19.15 54.64 -1.66
N THR A 11 -19.24 54.96 -0.36
CA THR A 11 -18.65 54.10 0.69
C THR A 11 -19.50 52.88 1.03
N LEU A 12 -20.81 52.90 0.71
CA LEU A 12 -21.67 51.73 0.96
C LEU A 12 -21.64 50.70 -0.19
N LEU A 13 -21.22 51.10 -1.38
CA LEU A 13 -21.20 50.23 -2.57
C LEU A 13 -19.95 49.34 -2.63
N CYS A 14 -18.87 49.72 -1.93
CA CYS A 14 -17.65 48.90 -1.87
C CYS A 14 -17.67 47.77 -0.82
N LEU A 15 -18.67 47.72 0.05
CA LEU A 15 -18.75 46.70 1.12
C LEU A 15 -19.54 45.45 0.72
N LEU A 16 -20.15 45.42 -0.46
CA LEU A 16 -21.02 44.31 -0.90
C LEU A 16 -20.40 43.37 -1.92
N LEU A 17 -19.08 43.52 -2.24
CA LEU A 17 -18.36 42.63 -3.17
C LEU A 17 -17.31 41.74 -2.56
N ALA A 18 -17.24 41.66 -1.24
CA ALA A 18 -16.46 40.64 -0.54
C ALA A 18 -17.32 39.38 -0.33
N THR A 19 -17.74 38.74 -1.41
CA THR A 19 -18.16 37.34 -1.33
C THR A 19 -16.91 36.54 -0.98
N PRO A 20 -16.86 35.81 0.17
CA PRO A 20 -15.82 34.82 0.34
C PRO A 20 -16.02 33.80 -0.80
N SER A 21 -15.10 33.78 -1.75
CA SER A 21 -14.94 32.64 -2.62
C SER A 21 -14.68 31.46 -1.68
N LEU A 22 -15.72 30.68 -1.42
CA LEU A 22 -15.57 29.29 -0.97
C LEU A 22 -14.80 28.62 -2.10
N SER A 23 -13.47 28.72 -2.04
CA SER A 23 -12.58 27.79 -2.71
C SER A 23 -12.97 26.46 -2.13
N MET A 24 -13.87 25.75 -2.83
CA MET A 24 -13.89 24.30 -2.74
C MET A 24 -12.49 23.88 -3.22
N ALA A 25 -11.56 23.84 -2.27
CA ALA A 25 -10.40 22.99 -2.42
C ALA A 25 -11.01 21.63 -2.76
N ALA A 26 -10.97 21.28 -4.06
CA ALA A 26 -11.03 19.89 -4.43
C ALA A 26 -10.01 19.23 -3.50
N GLU A 27 -10.49 18.50 -2.50
CA GLU A 27 -9.67 17.55 -1.80
C GLU A 27 -9.12 16.67 -2.93
N SER A 28 -7.96 17.05 -3.41
CA SER A 28 -7.09 16.13 -4.08
C SER A 28 -7.13 14.94 -3.18
N ILE A 29 -7.57 13.79 -3.70
CA ILE A 29 -7.38 12.50 -3.06
C ILE A 29 -5.85 12.32 -3.08
N THR A 30 -5.17 13.13 -2.30
CA THR A 30 -3.77 12.98 -1.96
C THR A 30 -3.76 11.74 -1.10
N ASP A 31 -3.41 10.69 -1.76
CA ASP A 31 -3.02 9.42 -1.23
C ASP A 31 -2.18 9.67 0.02
N SER A 32 -2.84 9.70 1.19
CA SER A 32 -2.20 10.12 2.43
C SER A 32 -1.01 9.20 2.68
N PRO A 33 0.21 9.73 2.93
CA PRO A 33 1.38 8.93 3.31
C PRO A 33 1.10 8.00 4.51
N ARG A 34 0.05 8.29 5.27
CA ARG A 34 -0.37 7.52 6.44
C ARG A 34 -0.95 6.13 6.14
N ARG A 35 -1.19 5.77 4.87
CA ARG A 35 -1.63 4.41 4.49
C ARG A 35 -0.54 3.75 3.66
N PRO A 36 0.31 2.92 4.28
CA PRO A 36 1.41 2.28 3.58
C PRO A 36 0.93 1.22 2.60
N ILE A 37 -0.28 0.67 2.79
CA ILE A 37 -0.85 -0.34 1.90
C ILE A 37 -2.08 0.23 1.22
N ARG A 38 -2.06 0.21 -0.11
CA ARG A 38 -3.05 0.83 -0.99
C ARG A 38 -3.55 -0.16 -2.03
N SER A 39 -4.82 -0.11 -2.35
CA SER A 39 -5.41 -0.89 -3.44
C SER A 39 -6.66 -0.21 -3.98
N THR A 40 -6.84 -0.20 -5.29
CA THR A 40 -8.10 0.16 -5.95
C THR A 40 -9.07 -1.03 -6.00
N ASP A 41 -8.58 -2.26 -5.84
CA ASP A 41 -9.39 -3.47 -5.84
C ASP A 41 -10.14 -3.61 -4.51
N ARG A 42 -11.48 -3.55 -4.56
CA ARG A 42 -12.35 -3.69 -3.36
C ARG A 42 -12.17 -5.04 -2.67
N ARG A 43 -11.97 -6.11 -3.46
CA ARG A 43 -11.82 -7.46 -2.92
C ARG A 43 -10.53 -7.57 -2.13
N LEU A 44 -9.41 -7.06 -2.65
CA LEU A 44 -8.13 -7.07 -1.93
C LEU A 44 -8.21 -6.24 -0.64
N ARG A 45 -8.89 -5.09 -0.66
CA ARG A 45 -9.10 -4.31 0.57
C ARG A 45 -9.89 -5.08 1.61
N ALA A 46 -11.00 -5.71 1.20
CA ALA A 46 -11.82 -6.50 2.13
C ALA A 46 -11.05 -7.71 2.70
N LEU A 47 -10.23 -8.39 1.88
CA LEU A 47 -9.37 -9.47 2.35
C LEU A 47 -8.27 -9.00 3.31
N LEU A 48 -7.69 -7.83 3.07
CA LEU A 48 -6.72 -7.23 3.99
C LEU A 48 -7.39 -6.89 5.33
N GLU A 49 -8.55 -6.25 5.31
CA GLU A 49 -9.32 -5.91 6.52
C GLU A 49 -9.70 -7.17 7.31
N GLU A 50 -10.15 -8.20 6.63
CA GLU A 50 -10.45 -9.48 7.24
C GLU A 50 -9.21 -10.13 7.85
N GLY A 51 -8.12 -10.19 7.12
CA GLY A 51 -6.86 -10.73 7.62
C GLY A 51 -6.34 -9.97 8.85
N LEU A 52 -6.46 -8.64 8.85
CA LEU A 52 -6.10 -7.79 10.00
C LEU A 52 -6.97 -8.07 11.23
N ARG A 53 -8.25 -8.40 11.05
CA ARG A 53 -9.12 -8.75 12.16
C ARG A 53 -8.70 -10.07 12.81
N ILE A 54 -8.31 -11.05 12.01
CA ILE A 54 -8.06 -12.43 12.45
C ILE A 54 -6.58 -12.65 12.85
N SER A 55 -5.65 -12.24 11.99
CA SER A 55 -4.23 -12.61 12.10
C SER A 55 -3.40 -11.58 12.88
N PRO A 56 -2.84 -11.95 14.04
CA PRO A 56 -1.88 -11.12 14.75
C PRO A 56 -0.58 -10.93 13.95
N THR A 57 -0.16 -11.93 13.18
CA THR A 57 1.01 -11.86 12.31
C THR A 57 0.83 -10.80 11.24
N LEU A 58 -0.32 -10.77 10.55
CA LEU A 58 -0.60 -9.76 9.53
C LEU A 58 -0.69 -8.34 10.13
N ARG A 59 -1.28 -8.20 11.33
CA ARG A 59 -1.28 -6.91 12.05
C ARG A 59 0.13 -6.41 12.33
N ALA A 60 1.03 -7.29 12.77
CA ALA A 60 2.43 -6.93 13.04
C ALA A 60 3.17 -6.45 11.78
N LEU A 61 2.98 -7.12 10.64
CA LEU A 61 3.55 -6.69 9.35
C LEU A 61 3.07 -5.29 8.97
N VAL A 62 1.75 -5.07 9.03
CA VAL A 62 1.17 -3.78 8.66
C VAL A 62 1.65 -2.67 9.60
N ALA A 63 1.78 -2.95 10.90
CA ALA A 63 2.33 -1.98 11.86
C ALA A 63 3.80 -1.62 11.53
N ARG A 64 4.63 -2.58 11.12
CA ARG A 64 6.02 -2.31 10.68
C ARG A 64 6.04 -1.46 9.41
N LEU A 65 5.20 -1.73 8.44
CA LEU A 65 5.09 -0.92 7.22
C LEU A 65 4.60 0.50 7.53
N HIS A 66 3.67 0.68 8.48
CA HIS A 66 3.25 1.99 8.96
C HIS A 66 4.38 2.83 9.57
N ALA A 67 5.36 2.19 10.17
CA ALA A 67 6.53 2.84 10.77
C ALA A 67 7.69 3.01 9.77
N SER A 68 7.49 2.68 8.50
CA SER A 68 8.53 2.69 7.46
C SER A 68 8.26 3.73 6.37
N ASP A 69 9.21 3.85 5.44
CA ASP A 69 9.13 4.64 4.22
C ASP A 69 8.60 3.84 3.01
N VAL A 70 8.18 2.58 3.20
CA VAL A 70 7.73 1.72 2.10
C VAL A 70 6.22 1.85 1.91
N VAL A 71 5.82 2.13 0.67
CA VAL A 71 4.43 2.21 0.23
C VAL A 71 4.13 1.06 -0.73
N VAL A 72 3.16 0.24 -0.39
CA VAL A 72 2.78 -0.97 -1.12
C VAL A 72 1.47 -0.75 -1.88
N TYR A 73 1.47 -0.97 -3.19
CA TYR A 73 0.27 -1.05 -3.99
C TYR A 73 -0.12 -2.51 -4.25
N LEU A 74 -1.29 -2.93 -3.74
CA LEU A 74 -1.82 -4.26 -4.00
C LEU A 74 -2.67 -4.25 -5.26
N GLN A 75 -2.36 -5.14 -6.20
CA GLN A 75 -3.06 -5.33 -7.46
C GLN A 75 -3.43 -6.81 -7.64
N CYS A 76 -4.61 -7.06 -8.17
CA CYS A 76 -5.03 -8.40 -8.56
C CYS A 76 -4.87 -8.55 -10.07
N ASP A 77 -4.04 -9.50 -10.47
CA ASP A 77 -3.97 -9.93 -11.86
C ASP A 77 -5.20 -10.83 -12.17
N GLY A 78 -5.57 -10.91 -13.45
CA GLY A 78 -6.66 -11.77 -13.89
C GLY A 78 -6.42 -13.26 -13.62
N PRO A 79 -7.33 -14.14 -14.05
CA PRO A 79 -7.12 -15.58 -13.99
C PRO A 79 -5.81 -15.98 -14.72
N GLY A 80 -4.99 -16.82 -14.07
CA GLY A 80 -3.69 -17.22 -14.59
C GLY A 80 -2.55 -16.23 -14.32
N GLY A 81 -2.80 -15.20 -13.53
CA GLY A 81 -1.74 -14.31 -13.03
C GLY A 81 -0.78 -15.03 -12.06
N PRO A 82 0.34 -14.39 -11.70
CA PRO A 82 1.34 -14.97 -10.81
C PRO A 82 0.75 -15.31 -9.45
N ASP A 83 1.31 -16.31 -8.78
CA ASP A 83 0.92 -16.70 -7.44
C ASP A 83 1.05 -15.53 -6.45
N GLY A 84 2.14 -14.81 -6.52
CA GLY A 84 2.43 -13.56 -5.85
C GLY A 84 3.74 -13.00 -6.40
N ARG A 85 3.85 -11.69 -6.47
CA ARG A 85 5.09 -11.04 -6.89
C ARG A 85 5.17 -9.62 -6.40
N LEU A 86 6.23 -9.31 -5.65
CA LEU A 86 6.61 -7.95 -5.34
C LEU A 86 7.58 -7.40 -6.41
N THR A 87 7.36 -6.17 -6.83
CA THR A 87 8.22 -5.44 -7.76
C THR A 87 8.53 -4.05 -7.19
N PHE A 88 9.80 -3.67 -7.18
CA PHE A 88 10.23 -2.31 -6.86
C PHE A 88 9.87 -1.37 -8.00
N VAL A 89 9.26 -0.23 -7.69
CA VAL A 89 8.80 0.74 -8.69
C VAL A 89 9.72 1.96 -8.74
N SER A 90 9.87 2.62 -7.60
CA SER A 90 10.66 3.86 -7.52
C SER A 90 11.00 4.21 -6.07
N SER A 91 11.99 5.11 -5.95
CA SER A 91 12.27 5.81 -4.69
C SER A 91 12.18 7.31 -4.97
N VAL A 92 11.24 7.99 -4.30
CA VAL A 92 11.00 9.42 -4.54
C VAL A 92 10.49 10.09 -3.27
N ALA A 93 10.94 11.31 -3.02
CA ALA A 93 10.54 12.14 -1.88
C ALA A 93 10.66 11.43 -0.50
N GLY A 94 11.68 10.59 -0.33
CA GLY A 94 11.92 9.85 0.91
C GLY A 94 11.05 8.60 1.09
N PHE A 95 10.26 8.22 0.08
CA PHE A 95 9.45 6.99 0.09
C PHE A 95 9.90 6.02 -0.99
N ARG A 96 9.82 4.72 -0.67
CA ARG A 96 10.06 3.60 -1.59
C ARG A 96 8.73 2.97 -1.97
N TYR A 97 8.45 2.91 -3.25
CA TYR A 97 7.20 2.40 -3.79
C TYR A 97 7.39 1.02 -4.36
N VAL A 98 6.53 0.10 -3.94
CA VAL A 98 6.51 -1.28 -4.45
C VAL A 98 5.09 -1.65 -4.89
N VAL A 99 5.00 -2.53 -5.87
CA VAL A 99 3.74 -3.14 -6.31
C VAL A 99 3.78 -4.62 -6.00
N VAL A 100 2.75 -5.08 -5.33
CA VAL A 100 2.46 -6.51 -5.12
C VAL A 100 1.34 -6.92 -6.06
N ARG A 101 1.64 -7.83 -6.97
CA ARG A 101 0.67 -8.45 -7.88
C ARG A 101 0.38 -9.86 -7.44
N MET A 102 -0.88 -10.24 -7.43
CA MET A 102 -1.29 -11.60 -7.07
C MET A 102 -2.42 -12.09 -7.98
N GLY A 103 -2.41 -13.39 -8.26
CA GLY A 103 -3.51 -14.08 -8.89
C GLY A 103 -4.72 -14.18 -7.96
N ARG A 104 -5.78 -14.83 -8.45
CA ARG A 104 -6.98 -15.09 -7.65
C ARG A 104 -6.91 -16.49 -7.06
N PHE A 105 -6.99 -16.56 -5.74
CA PHE A 105 -7.01 -17.78 -4.95
C PHE A 105 -8.27 -17.86 -4.10
N ALA A 106 -8.46 -19.01 -3.44
CA ALA A 106 -9.43 -19.10 -2.37
C ALA A 106 -9.09 -18.11 -1.25
N ARG A 107 -10.12 -17.67 -0.51
CA ARG A 107 -10.04 -16.54 0.44
C ARG A 107 -8.85 -16.60 1.39
N MET A 108 -8.69 -17.71 2.13
CA MET A 108 -7.61 -17.84 3.11
C MET A 108 -6.22 -17.87 2.46
N GLN A 109 -6.07 -18.59 1.34
CA GLN A 109 -4.82 -18.63 0.59
C GLN A 109 -4.45 -17.25 0.05
N GLN A 110 -5.43 -16.45 -0.38
CA GLN A 110 -5.14 -15.10 -0.88
C GLN A 110 -4.69 -14.15 0.25
N ILE A 111 -5.25 -14.27 1.45
CA ILE A 111 -4.80 -13.51 2.62
C ILE A 111 -3.38 -13.96 3.02
N ALA A 112 -3.11 -15.25 3.04
CA ALA A 112 -1.80 -15.81 3.35
C ALA A 112 -0.73 -15.39 2.33
N MET A 113 -1.06 -15.42 1.03
CA MET A 113 -0.18 -14.93 -0.03
C MET A 113 0.06 -13.41 0.10
N MET A 114 -0.97 -12.65 0.44
CA MET A 114 -0.80 -11.22 0.72
C MET A 114 0.19 -10.98 1.86
N ALA A 115 0.11 -11.75 2.94
CA ALA A 115 1.05 -11.66 4.05
C ALA A 115 2.48 -12.04 3.66
N HIS A 116 2.65 -13.08 2.82
CA HIS A 116 3.94 -13.45 2.24
C HIS A 116 4.56 -12.27 1.47
N GLU A 117 3.81 -11.65 0.57
CA GLU A 117 4.30 -10.51 -0.21
C GLU A 117 4.55 -9.25 0.64
N LEU A 118 3.73 -9.02 1.67
CA LEU A 118 3.96 -7.93 2.62
C LEU A 118 5.20 -8.16 3.48
N GLN A 119 5.60 -9.41 3.74
CA GLN A 119 6.87 -9.70 4.40
C GLN A 119 8.05 -9.26 3.52
N HIS A 120 7.99 -9.46 2.21
CA HIS A 120 8.98 -8.91 1.29
C HIS A 120 9.05 -7.38 1.35
N ALA A 121 7.91 -6.71 1.45
CA ALA A 121 7.89 -5.25 1.65
C ALA A 121 8.54 -4.82 2.97
N VAL A 122 8.36 -5.61 4.04
CA VAL A 122 9.05 -5.39 5.33
C VAL A 122 10.56 -5.62 5.21
N GLU A 123 11.02 -6.63 4.48
CA GLU A 123 12.44 -6.85 4.20
C GLU A 123 13.08 -5.64 3.48
N ILE A 124 12.34 -5.03 2.54
CA ILE A 124 12.76 -3.79 1.90
C ILE A 124 12.81 -2.65 2.94
N ALA A 125 11.81 -2.53 3.80
CA ALA A 125 11.76 -1.50 4.84
C ALA A 125 12.96 -1.59 5.79
N ASP A 126 13.34 -2.81 6.18
CA ASP A 126 14.47 -3.09 7.09
C ASP A 126 15.84 -2.88 6.42
N THR A 127 15.88 -2.74 5.09
CA THR A 127 17.14 -2.61 4.33
C THR A 127 17.18 -1.26 3.60
N PRO A 128 17.66 -0.18 4.24
CA PRO A 128 17.71 1.15 3.63
C PRO A 128 18.55 1.23 2.34
N ALA A 129 19.47 0.27 2.13
CA ALA A 129 20.29 0.18 0.92
C ALA A 129 19.50 -0.23 -0.33
N ILE A 130 18.26 -0.72 -0.20
CA ILE A 130 17.38 -1.02 -1.33
C ILE A 130 16.72 0.27 -1.77
N VAL A 131 17.20 0.84 -2.87
CA VAL A 131 16.72 2.13 -3.43
C VAL A 131 16.20 2.00 -4.86
N ASP A 132 16.42 0.84 -5.50
CA ASP A 132 16.03 0.52 -6.87
C ASP A 132 15.92 -0.99 -7.11
N GLY A 133 15.48 -1.40 -8.30
CA GLY A 133 15.40 -2.81 -8.68
C GLY A 133 16.73 -3.56 -8.61
N PRO A 134 17.84 -3.02 -9.12
CA PRO A 134 19.15 -3.66 -9.02
C PRO A 134 19.62 -3.89 -7.58
N SER A 135 19.42 -2.94 -6.67
CA SER A 135 19.76 -3.11 -5.24
C SER A 135 18.86 -4.14 -4.55
N LEU A 136 17.59 -4.19 -4.93
CA LEU A 136 16.68 -5.26 -4.49
C LEU A 136 17.19 -6.64 -4.90
N VAL A 137 17.56 -6.82 -6.16
CA VAL A 137 18.10 -8.10 -6.67
C VAL A 137 19.35 -8.51 -5.90
N ARG A 138 20.30 -7.58 -5.69
CA ARG A 138 21.53 -7.86 -4.92
C ARG A 138 21.22 -8.33 -3.50
N GLU A 139 20.27 -7.69 -2.83
CA GLU A 139 19.88 -8.07 -1.48
C GLU A 139 19.23 -9.45 -1.48
N TYR A 140 18.32 -9.73 -2.40
CA TYR A 140 17.65 -11.03 -2.47
C TYR A 140 18.57 -12.18 -2.91
N GLN A 141 19.65 -11.90 -3.63
CA GLN A 141 20.74 -12.88 -3.84
C GLN A 141 21.47 -13.23 -2.53
N ARG A 142 21.49 -12.31 -1.57
CA ARG A 142 22.15 -12.50 -0.25
C ARG A 142 21.27 -13.19 0.76
N ILE A 143 19.98 -12.83 0.87
CA ILE A 143 19.07 -13.31 1.92
C ILE A 143 18.08 -14.37 1.44
N GLY A 144 17.89 -14.49 0.14
CA GLY A 144 16.87 -15.33 -0.48
C GLY A 144 17.46 -16.50 -1.27
N TYR A 145 16.58 -17.14 -1.99
CA TYR A 145 16.90 -18.20 -2.94
C TYR A 145 16.08 -18.03 -4.21
N VAL A 146 16.55 -18.61 -5.32
CA VAL A 146 15.83 -18.56 -6.60
C VAL A 146 14.56 -19.41 -6.49
N ASN A 147 13.41 -18.80 -6.72
CA ASN A 147 12.13 -19.49 -6.77
C ASN A 147 11.94 -20.13 -8.17
N GLN A 148 12.27 -21.41 -8.29
CA GLN A 148 12.16 -22.19 -9.54
C GLN A 148 10.70 -22.46 -9.97
N ARG A 149 9.72 -22.23 -9.10
CA ARG A 149 8.29 -22.42 -9.40
C ARG A 149 7.65 -21.19 -10.06
N SER A 150 8.38 -20.08 -10.16
CA SER A 150 7.87 -18.89 -10.85
C SER A 150 7.70 -19.18 -12.33
N SER A 151 6.47 -19.10 -12.80
CA SER A 151 6.12 -19.23 -14.23
C SER A 151 6.42 -17.98 -15.06
N LEU A 152 6.90 -16.91 -14.41
CA LEU A 152 7.14 -15.62 -15.06
C LEU A 152 8.53 -15.54 -15.66
N PRO A 153 8.70 -14.80 -16.78
CA PRO A 153 10.01 -14.50 -17.32
C PRO A 153 10.89 -13.76 -16.30
N GLY A 154 12.15 -14.20 -16.20
CA GLY A 154 13.13 -13.60 -15.30
C GLY A 154 13.37 -14.41 -14.03
N VAL A 155 14.33 -13.98 -13.23
CA VAL A 155 14.67 -14.63 -11.97
C VAL A 155 13.72 -14.09 -10.88
N ALA A 156 12.96 -14.98 -10.27
CA ALA A 156 12.19 -14.69 -9.08
C ALA A 156 12.94 -15.17 -7.82
N PHE A 157 12.98 -14.37 -6.82
CA PHE A 157 13.56 -14.72 -5.51
C PHE A 157 12.45 -14.89 -4.48
N ASP A 158 12.74 -15.70 -3.48
CA ASP A 158 11.89 -15.89 -2.32
C ASP A 158 12.75 -15.92 -1.05
N THR A 159 12.16 -15.76 0.13
CA THR A 159 12.84 -15.84 1.41
C THR A 159 12.14 -16.81 2.36
N GLN A 160 12.90 -17.45 3.23
CA GLN A 160 12.32 -18.28 4.28
C GLN A 160 11.42 -17.51 5.24
N ALA A 161 11.68 -16.21 5.42
CA ALA A 161 10.84 -15.34 6.25
C ALA A 161 9.47 -15.14 5.62
N ALA A 162 9.41 -14.86 4.30
CA ALA A 162 8.15 -14.69 3.58
C ALA A 162 7.32 -15.98 3.58
N VAL A 163 7.96 -17.13 3.28
CA VAL A 163 7.30 -18.44 3.31
C VAL A 163 6.69 -18.70 4.69
N ARG A 164 7.49 -18.61 5.77
CA ARG A 164 6.99 -18.84 7.14
C ARG A 164 5.88 -17.87 7.54
N THR A 165 5.95 -16.63 7.09
CA THR A 165 4.91 -15.62 7.37
C THR A 165 3.59 -16.00 6.70
N GLY A 166 3.60 -16.39 5.43
CA GLY A 166 2.41 -16.86 4.72
C GLY A 166 1.79 -18.10 5.39
N GLU A 167 2.62 -19.08 5.75
CA GLU A 167 2.18 -20.30 6.45
C GLU A 167 1.57 -19.98 7.82
N GLN A 168 2.20 -19.08 8.59
CA GLN A 168 1.70 -18.69 9.91
C GLN A 168 0.34 -18.00 9.82
N VAL A 169 0.17 -17.06 8.86
CA VAL A 169 -1.11 -16.38 8.64
C VAL A 169 -2.18 -17.39 8.21
N LEU A 170 -1.86 -18.34 7.32
CA LEU A 170 -2.80 -19.38 6.92
C LEU A 170 -3.25 -20.22 8.12
N LYS A 171 -2.33 -20.59 8.99
CA LYS A 171 -2.65 -21.34 10.23
C LYS A 171 -3.57 -20.53 11.15
N GLU A 172 -3.32 -19.24 11.34
CA GLU A 172 -4.15 -18.36 12.17
C GLU A 172 -5.58 -18.26 11.62
N LEU A 173 -5.73 -18.14 10.29
CA LEU A 173 -7.04 -18.11 9.62
C LEU A 173 -7.80 -19.44 9.75
N MET A 174 -7.09 -20.58 9.68
CA MET A 174 -7.69 -21.90 9.83
C MET A 174 -8.20 -22.13 11.26
N LEU A 175 -7.44 -21.72 12.27
CA LEU A 175 -7.82 -21.85 13.68
C LEU A 175 -9.10 -21.05 14.00
N GLU A 176 -9.20 -19.83 13.49
CA GLU A 176 -10.42 -19.02 13.66
C GLU A 176 -11.65 -19.70 13.04
N ASN A 177 -11.50 -20.24 11.80
CA ASN A 177 -12.62 -20.94 11.14
C ASN A 177 -13.04 -22.26 11.83
N ALA A 178 -12.12 -22.91 12.57
CA ALA A 178 -12.44 -24.13 13.30
C ALA A 178 -13.15 -23.87 14.64
N SER A 179 -13.21 -22.61 15.06
CA SER A 179 -13.80 -22.19 16.34
C SER A 179 -15.29 -21.83 16.22
N TYR A 180 -15.86 -21.97 15.00
CA TYR A 180 -17.28 -21.75 14.67
C TYR A 180 -17.90 -23.05 14.18
#